data_4502b9dedfead346165c486e0ea0d12b
#
_entry.id   4502b9dedfead346165c486e0ea0d12b
#
_cell.length_a   1.000
_cell.length_b   1.000
_cell.length_c   1.000
_cell.angle_alpha   90.00
_cell.angle_beta   90.00
_cell.angle_gamma   90.00
#
_symmetry.space_group_name_H-M   'P 1'
#
loop_
_entity.id
_entity.type
_entity.pdbx_description
1 polymer ?
#
loop_
_entity_poly.entity_id
_entity_poly.type
_entity_poly.pdbx_seq_one_letter_code
_entity_poly.pdbx_strand_id
1 'polypeptide(L)'
;MKKVLSAALCGCMAASLALTGCSTGASGGASDGGKEDVTLLWYTEGDQPDDLQMVLDKVNPILKEKIDATVDIRFISNADYDEKMTSVINSGEPYDICFTCDWANSYAINARKGAYLDLTPYLDGDNKALKEAVDSRFWDGVAVDGKIYGVPANKELPYAPVWAFTKELVDKYNLDIDSVSDLASLEPLLKTIKENEPEIVPLPLRASDIPGIIDHYDIPAARELPAYVRYDDESRKVVNPFEQEDVLNNLRTIRDYFEKGYINQDAATNKQKLKNRLIYVGWYCPGAEEIWGNQAGYEVVCRPRYENYYSTTSCIGSLQAVSANSKHPAEAVKFLELLNTDPEIKNLLTYGIEGVHYEKTSDTSIKLLDASSKYTTDYYTLGNELIMYTVDPQARDLWDQYRAFNDSSKPSVLVGFSFNNENVKTEYASVMNITAQYLPQLFTGSAADVDQTVAEMNQKLYDAGLQKIIEDMQKQIDEWAANQK
;
A
#
# COMPACT_ATOMS: atom_id res chain seq x y z
N MET A 1 25.21 2.16 -52.01
CA MET A 1 25.08 3.14 -53.14
C MET A 1 24.14 4.25 -52.71
N LYS A 2 24.65 5.51 -52.84
CA LYS A 2 23.99 6.84 -52.89
C LYS A 2 23.09 7.20 -51.67
N LYS A 3 23.49 8.00 -50.67
CA LYS A 3 23.82 9.48 -50.63
C LYS A 3 22.85 10.37 -51.38
N VAL A 4 22.17 11.28 -50.66
CA VAL A 4 21.91 12.71 -50.85
C VAL A 4 21.13 13.21 -49.62
N LEU A 5 21.60 13.99 -48.70
CA LEU A 5 21.99 15.41 -48.53
C LEU A 5 21.02 16.43 -49.15
N SER A 6 20.46 17.28 -48.27
CA SER A 6 20.30 18.75 -48.35
C SER A 6 19.51 19.21 -47.10
N ALA A 7 19.93 19.98 -46.34
CA ALA A 7 20.55 21.23 -45.88
C ALA A 7 19.75 22.51 -46.24
N ALA A 8 19.48 23.27 -45.17
CA ALA A 8 19.38 24.71 -45.01
C ALA A 8 18.07 25.42 -45.48
N LEU A 9 17.46 26.27 -44.66
CA LEU A 9 17.80 27.68 -44.56
C LEU A 9 17.13 28.38 -43.37
N CYS A 10 17.89 29.21 -42.70
CA CYS A 10 17.51 30.25 -41.73
C CYS A 10 16.63 31.35 -42.33
N GLY A 11 15.82 32.01 -41.49
CA GLY A 11 15.21 33.30 -41.82
C GLY A 11 14.62 33.98 -40.60
N CYS A 12 15.44 34.82 -39.94
CA CYS A 12 15.01 35.84 -38.98
C CYS A 12 14.13 36.88 -39.68
N MET A 13 13.11 37.42 -39.00
CA MET A 13 12.84 38.86 -39.02
C MET A 13 11.98 39.30 -37.84
N ALA A 14 12.56 40.14 -37.03
CA ALA A 14 11.86 40.98 -36.06
C ALA A 14 11.28 42.21 -36.79
N ALA A 15 10.10 42.64 -36.39
CA ALA A 15 9.64 43.99 -36.60
C ALA A 15 8.67 44.43 -35.53
N SER A 16 9.12 45.29 -34.66
CA SER A 16 8.39 46.15 -33.76
C SER A 16 7.63 47.23 -34.51
N LEU A 17 6.40 47.55 -34.07
CA LEU A 17 5.85 48.91 -34.23
C LEU A 17 4.76 49.17 -33.17
N ALA A 18 5.07 50.14 -32.35
CA ALA A 18 4.16 50.80 -31.43
C ALA A 18 3.30 51.80 -32.18
N LEU A 19 2.03 51.87 -31.79
CA LEU A 19 1.21 53.09 -32.07
C LEU A 19 0.28 53.35 -30.90
N THR A 20 0.49 54.48 -30.30
CA THR A 20 -0.27 55.21 -29.30
C THR A 20 -1.64 55.63 -29.82
N GLY A 21 -2.64 55.56 -28.94
CA GLY A 21 -3.95 56.19 -29.13
C GLY A 21 -4.63 56.44 -27.82
N CYS A 22 -4.52 57.66 -27.28
CA CYS A 22 -5.31 58.11 -26.12
C CYS A 22 -6.77 58.33 -26.49
N SER A 23 -7.68 57.93 -25.60
CA SER A 23 -8.93 58.69 -25.39
C SER A 23 -9.58 58.30 -24.07
N THR A 24 -9.70 59.26 -23.23
CA THR A 24 -10.43 59.54 -22.00
C THR A 24 -11.80 58.83 -21.79
N GLY A 25 -11.99 58.36 -20.56
CA GLY A 25 -13.33 58.01 -20.04
C GLY A 25 -13.20 57.41 -18.63
N ALA A 26 -13.26 58.27 -17.61
CA ALA A 26 -13.31 57.85 -16.21
C ALA A 26 -14.67 57.21 -15.89
N SER A 27 -14.67 55.99 -15.37
CA SER A 27 -15.65 55.59 -14.37
C SER A 27 -14.96 54.56 -13.46
N GLY A 28 -14.78 54.92 -12.20
CA GLY A 28 -14.26 54.03 -11.15
C GLY A 28 -15.25 52.88 -10.93
N GLY A 29 -14.86 51.71 -11.36
CA GLY A 29 -15.36 50.45 -10.88
C GLY A 29 -14.28 49.91 -9.94
N ALA A 30 -14.54 49.84 -8.66
CA ALA A 30 -13.76 49.02 -7.77
C ALA A 30 -13.71 47.61 -8.39
N SER A 31 -12.51 47.14 -8.77
CA SER A 31 -12.31 45.75 -8.99
C SER A 31 -12.56 45.04 -7.68
N ASP A 32 -13.72 44.48 -7.52
CA ASP A 32 -13.99 43.41 -6.60
C ASP A 32 -12.89 42.39 -6.88
N GLY A 33 -11.98 42.22 -5.93
CA GLY A 33 -10.93 41.21 -6.00
C GLY A 33 -11.62 39.85 -5.86
N GLY A 34 -12.17 39.37 -6.96
CA GLY A 34 -12.77 38.05 -7.02
C GLY A 34 -11.73 37.04 -6.53
N LYS A 35 -12.03 36.40 -5.41
CA LYS A 35 -11.25 35.31 -4.89
C LYS A 35 -11.14 34.28 -6.00
N GLU A 36 -9.94 33.91 -6.37
CA GLU A 36 -9.69 32.93 -7.43
C GLU A 36 -10.33 31.59 -7.02
N ASP A 37 -11.09 30.97 -7.90
CA ASP A 37 -11.72 29.69 -7.62
C ASP A 37 -10.65 28.61 -7.46
N VAL A 38 -10.53 28.04 -6.25
CA VAL A 38 -9.54 27.01 -5.94
C VAL A 38 -10.04 25.65 -6.45
N THR A 39 -9.21 24.99 -7.27
CA THR A 39 -9.40 23.60 -7.67
C THR A 39 -8.18 22.81 -7.27
N LEU A 40 -8.35 21.86 -6.36
CA LEU A 40 -7.28 20.98 -5.88
C LEU A 40 -7.04 19.85 -6.89
N LEU A 41 -5.83 19.74 -7.39
CA LEU A 41 -5.43 18.61 -8.24
C LEU A 41 -4.93 17.46 -7.38
N TRP A 42 -5.64 16.32 -7.44
CA TRP A 42 -5.33 15.12 -6.68
C TRP A 42 -4.97 13.95 -7.59
N TYR A 43 -3.74 13.44 -7.48
CA TYR A 43 -3.30 12.20 -8.11
C TYR A 43 -3.53 11.01 -7.18
N THR A 44 -4.29 10.01 -7.62
CA THR A 44 -4.50 8.77 -6.89
C THR A 44 -4.27 7.56 -7.78
N GLU A 45 -3.97 6.43 -7.15
CA GLU A 45 -3.83 5.14 -7.83
C GLU A 45 -5.20 4.55 -8.14
N GLY A 46 -5.29 3.80 -9.22
CA GLY A 46 -6.48 3.07 -9.66
C GLY A 46 -6.83 3.34 -11.11
N ASP A 47 -7.78 2.58 -11.62
CA ASP A 47 -8.35 2.83 -12.94
C ASP A 47 -9.38 3.96 -12.86
N GLN A 48 -9.33 4.90 -13.80
CA GLN A 48 -10.28 6.01 -13.81
C GLN A 48 -11.71 5.51 -14.08
N PRO A 49 -12.66 5.75 -13.15
CA PRO A 49 -14.06 5.37 -13.34
C PRO A 49 -14.71 6.10 -14.52
N ASP A 50 -15.54 5.40 -15.28
CA ASP A 50 -16.28 6.00 -16.41
C ASP A 50 -17.16 7.17 -15.97
N ASP A 51 -17.82 7.04 -14.82
CA ASP A 51 -18.78 8.03 -14.28
C ASP A 51 -18.11 9.03 -13.30
N LEU A 52 -16.76 9.16 -13.30
CA LEU A 52 -16.03 10.07 -12.41
C LEU A 52 -16.57 11.50 -12.45
N GLN A 53 -16.75 12.06 -13.66
CA GLN A 53 -17.24 13.45 -13.80
C GLN A 53 -18.64 13.62 -13.19
N MET A 54 -19.53 12.65 -13.36
CA MET A 54 -20.87 12.68 -12.76
C MET A 54 -20.81 12.75 -11.23
N VAL A 55 -19.87 12.04 -10.62
CA VAL A 55 -19.67 12.06 -9.17
C VAL A 55 -19.04 13.39 -8.74
N LEU A 56 -18.03 13.90 -9.46
CA LEU A 56 -17.43 15.20 -9.17
C LEU A 56 -18.43 16.35 -9.26
N ASP A 57 -19.39 16.28 -10.18
CA ASP A 57 -20.50 17.27 -10.31
C ASP A 57 -21.42 17.27 -9.07
N LYS A 58 -21.39 16.20 -8.25
CA LYS A 58 -22.10 16.13 -6.96
C LYS A 58 -21.22 16.56 -5.78
N VAL A 59 -19.95 16.11 -5.77
CA VAL A 59 -19.01 16.38 -4.68
C VAL A 59 -18.57 17.84 -4.66
N ASN A 60 -18.21 18.42 -5.81
CA ASN A 60 -17.62 19.74 -5.90
C ASN A 60 -18.51 20.89 -5.37
N PRO A 61 -19.85 20.91 -5.57
CA PRO A 61 -20.71 21.89 -4.90
C PRO A 61 -20.66 21.80 -3.39
N ILE A 62 -20.59 20.59 -2.80
CA ILE A 62 -20.49 20.36 -1.36
C ILE A 62 -19.13 20.87 -0.85
N LEU A 63 -18.05 20.57 -1.56
CA LEU A 63 -16.71 21.05 -1.21
C LEU A 63 -16.64 22.58 -1.31
N LYS A 64 -17.21 23.16 -2.36
CA LYS A 64 -17.25 24.63 -2.52
C LYS A 64 -17.95 25.32 -1.37
N GLU A 65 -19.04 24.75 -0.85
CA GLU A 65 -19.76 25.27 0.32
C GLU A 65 -18.93 25.13 1.61
N LYS A 66 -18.32 23.95 1.81
CA LYS A 66 -17.63 23.62 3.08
C LYS A 66 -16.24 24.25 3.23
N ILE A 67 -15.46 24.29 2.15
CA ILE A 67 -14.04 24.69 2.18
C ILE A 67 -13.65 25.72 1.11
N ASP A 68 -14.62 26.26 0.34
CA ASP A 68 -14.41 27.21 -0.76
C ASP A 68 -13.42 26.69 -1.84
N ALA A 69 -13.37 25.38 -2.05
CA ALA A 69 -12.56 24.72 -3.05
C ALA A 69 -13.33 23.60 -3.76
N THR A 70 -12.81 23.15 -4.90
CA THR A 70 -13.26 21.98 -5.63
C THR A 70 -12.10 21.01 -5.80
N VAL A 71 -12.34 19.78 -6.25
CA VAL A 71 -11.30 18.78 -6.53
C VAL A 71 -11.37 18.30 -7.97
N ASP A 72 -10.21 18.12 -8.60
CA ASP A 72 -10.00 17.39 -9.85
C ASP A 72 -9.16 16.15 -9.54
N ILE A 73 -9.70 14.96 -9.75
CA ILE A 73 -9.05 13.70 -9.40
C ILE A 73 -8.48 13.05 -10.65
N ARG A 74 -7.22 12.68 -10.61
CA ARG A 74 -6.49 11.98 -11.66
C ARG A 74 -6.14 10.59 -11.20
N PHE A 75 -6.89 9.61 -11.68
CA PHE A 75 -6.58 8.20 -11.46
C PHE A 75 -5.48 7.77 -12.43
N ILE A 76 -4.49 7.08 -11.91
CA ILE A 76 -3.39 6.49 -12.68
C ILE A 76 -3.35 5.00 -12.37
N SER A 77 -3.29 4.17 -13.41
CA SER A 77 -3.26 2.73 -13.24
C SER A 77 -2.13 2.30 -12.29
N ASN A 78 -2.38 1.25 -11.52
CA ASN A 78 -1.41 0.70 -10.57
C ASN A 78 -0.04 0.43 -11.23
N ALA A 79 -0.04 -0.03 -12.48
CA ALA A 79 1.18 -0.33 -13.21
C ALA A 79 2.03 0.91 -13.56
N ASP A 80 1.38 2.09 -13.72
CA ASP A 80 2.02 3.31 -14.20
C ASP A 80 2.22 4.35 -13.09
N TYR A 81 1.58 4.16 -11.91
CA TYR A 81 1.49 5.16 -10.85
C TYR A 81 2.86 5.62 -10.34
N ASP A 82 3.74 4.67 -10.01
CA ASP A 82 5.07 4.97 -9.47
C ASP A 82 5.94 5.77 -10.46
N GLU A 83 5.94 5.37 -11.74
CA GLU A 83 6.67 6.07 -12.80
C GLU A 83 6.10 7.48 -13.02
N LYS A 84 4.77 7.61 -13.10
CA LYS A 84 4.11 8.91 -13.31
C LYS A 84 4.40 9.86 -12.14
N MET A 85 4.24 9.43 -10.89
CA MET A 85 4.49 10.28 -9.72
C MET A 85 5.96 10.65 -9.58
N THR A 86 6.87 9.73 -9.86
CA THR A 86 8.31 10.02 -9.93
C THR A 86 8.60 11.14 -10.94
N SER A 87 7.97 11.10 -12.11
CA SER A 87 8.10 12.15 -13.14
C SER A 87 7.52 13.48 -12.67
N VAL A 88 6.30 13.48 -12.11
CA VAL A 88 5.61 14.70 -11.61
C VAL A 88 6.44 15.38 -10.53
N ILE A 89 6.90 14.62 -9.53
CA ILE A 89 7.70 15.15 -8.41
C ILE A 89 9.04 15.70 -8.91
N ASN A 90 9.76 14.97 -9.75
CA ASN A 90 11.08 15.38 -10.23
C ASN A 90 11.03 16.57 -11.20
N SER A 91 9.95 16.70 -11.98
CA SER A 91 9.79 17.85 -12.90
C SER A 91 9.26 19.11 -12.21
N GLY A 92 8.70 18.98 -10.98
CA GLY A 92 8.02 20.08 -10.30
C GLY A 92 6.68 20.43 -10.94
N GLU A 93 6.03 19.50 -11.66
CA GLU A 93 4.68 19.66 -12.19
C GLU A 93 3.72 19.98 -11.04
N PRO A 94 2.85 21.01 -11.17
CA PRO A 94 1.95 21.38 -10.07
C PRO A 94 0.94 20.28 -9.75
N TYR A 95 0.79 19.98 -8.47
CA TYR A 95 -0.31 19.20 -7.91
C TYR A 95 -0.50 19.57 -6.44
N ASP A 96 -1.66 19.25 -5.86
CA ASP A 96 -1.96 19.58 -4.47
C ASP A 96 -1.89 18.36 -3.58
N ILE A 97 -2.47 17.23 -4.00
CA ILE A 97 -2.55 16.01 -3.20
C ILE A 97 -2.09 14.81 -4.05
N CYS A 98 -1.43 13.85 -3.42
CA CYS A 98 -1.17 12.56 -4.04
C CYS A 98 -1.29 11.39 -3.08
N PHE A 99 -1.66 10.22 -3.60
CA PHE A 99 -1.49 8.96 -2.92
C PHE A 99 -0.01 8.61 -2.78
N THR A 100 0.38 8.05 -1.65
CA THR A 100 1.74 7.57 -1.38
C THR A 100 1.70 6.44 -0.34
N CYS A 101 2.68 5.56 -0.36
CA CYS A 101 2.75 4.43 0.56
C CYS A 101 4.18 3.85 0.64
N ASP A 102 4.35 2.69 1.26
CA ASP A 102 5.63 1.98 1.28
C ASP A 102 5.94 1.28 -0.05
N TRP A 103 4.92 0.83 -0.78
CA TRP A 103 5.04 0.01 -2.01
C TRP A 103 4.88 0.78 -3.33
N ALA A 104 4.36 2.02 -3.32
CA ALA A 104 4.29 2.90 -4.50
C ALA A 104 4.49 4.36 -4.12
N ASN A 105 5.14 5.16 -4.99
CA ASN A 105 5.43 6.58 -4.76
C ASN A 105 6.05 6.83 -3.38
N SER A 106 7.07 6.05 -3.03
CA SER A 106 7.66 5.85 -1.70
C SER A 106 7.57 7.06 -0.75
N TYR A 107 6.72 6.92 0.28
CA TYR A 107 6.42 7.97 1.26
C TYR A 107 7.68 8.54 1.94
N ALA A 108 8.47 7.67 2.59
CA ALA A 108 9.61 8.12 3.37
C ALA A 108 10.72 8.75 2.51
N ILE A 109 10.95 8.20 1.31
CA ILE A 109 11.95 8.73 0.38
C ILE A 109 11.54 10.12 -0.12
N ASN A 110 10.29 10.29 -0.53
CA ASN A 110 9.81 11.56 -1.08
C ASN A 110 9.63 12.62 0.01
N ALA A 111 9.25 12.25 1.23
CA ALA A 111 9.26 13.14 2.39
C ALA A 111 10.66 13.71 2.66
N ARG A 112 11.70 12.85 2.70
CA ARG A 112 13.10 13.29 2.88
C ARG A 112 13.63 14.14 1.74
N LYS A 113 13.15 13.93 0.51
CA LYS A 113 13.48 14.80 -0.65
C LYS A 113 12.76 16.16 -0.60
N GLY A 114 11.86 16.39 0.36
CA GLY A 114 11.08 17.62 0.49
C GLY A 114 9.96 17.74 -0.54
N ALA A 115 9.47 16.62 -1.10
CA ALA A 115 8.36 16.62 -2.04
C ALA A 115 7.02 16.91 -1.36
N TYR A 116 6.90 16.62 -0.07
CA TYR A 116 5.66 16.73 0.70
C TYR A 116 5.71 17.81 1.76
N LEU A 117 4.57 18.43 2.01
CA LEU A 117 4.34 19.44 3.05
C LEU A 117 4.42 18.80 4.44
N ASP A 118 5.09 19.45 5.39
CA ASP A 118 5.03 19.10 6.80
C ASP A 118 3.63 19.41 7.34
N LEU A 119 2.85 18.37 7.64
CA LEU A 119 1.48 18.46 8.13
C LEU A 119 1.40 18.66 9.65
N THR A 120 2.50 18.49 10.39
CA THR A 120 2.51 18.57 11.86
C THR A 120 1.86 19.84 12.40
N PRO A 121 2.16 21.05 11.86
CA PRO A 121 1.51 22.28 12.37
C PRO A 121 -0.01 22.34 12.13
N TYR A 122 -0.50 21.73 11.05
CA TYR A 122 -1.92 21.68 10.73
C TYR A 122 -2.67 20.72 11.68
N LEU A 123 -2.08 19.52 11.90
CA LEU A 123 -2.67 18.49 12.77
C LEU A 123 -2.67 18.87 14.25
N ASP A 124 -1.74 19.69 14.69
CA ASP A 124 -1.69 20.23 16.06
C ASP A 124 -2.48 21.54 16.20
N GLY A 125 -2.93 22.13 15.09
CA GLY A 125 -3.65 23.39 14.99
C GLY A 125 -5.10 23.25 14.53
N ASP A 126 -5.43 23.89 13.41
CA ASP A 126 -6.80 24.05 12.91
C ASP A 126 -7.44 22.74 12.41
N ASN A 127 -6.65 21.73 12.07
CA ASN A 127 -7.11 20.43 11.56
C ASN A 127 -6.97 19.29 12.58
N LYS A 128 -7.15 19.62 13.85
CA LYS A 128 -7.08 18.62 14.93
C LYS A 128 -8.12 17.51 14.80
N ALA A 129 -9.29 17.82 14.22
CA ALA A 129 -10.33 16.83 13.95
C ALA A 129 -9.85 15.74 12.99
N LEU A 130 -8.99 16.06 12.01
CA LEU A 130 -8.35 15.08 11.14
C LEU A 130 -7.46 14.10 11.93
N LYS A 131 -6.66 14.65 12.87
CA LYS A 131 -5.79 13.82 13.72
C LYS A 131 -6.60 12.87 14.60
N GLU A 132 -7.71 13.35 15.15
CA GLU A 132 -8.61 12.60 16.05
C GLU A 132 -9.45 11.54 15.30
N ALA A 133 -9.71 11.73 14.00
CA ALA A 133 -10.50 10.81 13.18
C ALA A 133 -9.73 9.52 12.81
N VAL A 134 -8.41 9.55 12.81
CA VAL A 134 -7.55 8.43 12.49
C VAL A 134 -7.05 7.78 13.79
N ASP A 135 -7.04 6.45 13.85
CA ASP A 135 -6.51 5.71 14.99
C ASP A 135 -5.09 6.18 15.34
N SER A 136 -4.87 6.52 16.60
CA SER A 136 -3.63 7.16 17.07
C SER A 136 -2.37 6.34 16.76
N ARG A 137 -2.49 5.01 16.67
CA ARG A 137 -1.39 4.10 16.36
C ARG A 137 -0.83 4.29 14.94
N PHE A 138 -1.65 4.74 13.99
CA PHE A 138 -1.14 5.07 12.65
C PHE A 138 -0.16 6.25 12.70
N TRP A 139 -0.44 7.24 13.55
CA TRP A 139 0.42 8.43 13.69
C TRP A 139 1.80 8.08 14.25
N ASP A 140 1.91 7.01 15.05
CA ASP A 140 3.19 6.53 15.58
C ASP A 140 4.13 6.05 14.45
N GLY A 141 3.56 5.46 13.39
CA GLY A 141 4.33 4.90 12.27
C GLY A 141 4.60 5.87 11.10
N VAL A 142 3.83 6.98 10.98
CA VAL A 142 3.95 7.86 9.80
C VAL A 142 5.00 8.97 9.93
N ALA A 143 5.56 9.18 11.11
CA ALA A 143 6.57 10.22 11.29
C ALA A 143 7.87 9.88 10.55
N VAL A 144 8.35 10.80 9.72
CA VAL A 144 9.67 10.73 9.06
C VAL A 144 10.54 11.84 9.65
N ASP A 145 11.64 11.45 10.30
CA ASP A 145 12.57 12.39 10.95
C ASP A 145 11.82 13.36 11.92
N GLY A 146 10.82 12.84 12.64
CA GLY A 146 10.03 13.56 13.64
C GLY A 146 8.92 14.45 13.10
N LYS A 147 8.59 14.38 11.82
CA LYS A 147 7.54 15.16 11.15
C LYS A 147 6.55 14.28 10.41
N ILE A 148 5.32 14.76 10.28
CA ILE A 148 4.23 14.07 9.58
C ILE A 148 4.07 14.70 8.19
N TYR A 149 4.17 13.89 7.13
CA TYR A 149 4.08 14.35 5.74
C TYR A 149 2.90 13.74 4.97
N GLY A 150 2.12 12.88 5.61
CA GLY A 150 0.96 12.24 4.98
C GLY A 150 -0.11 11.90 6.01
N VAL A 151 -1.34 11.84 5.56
CA VAL A 151 -2.50 11.40 6.33
C VAL A 151 -2.73 9.92 6.03
N PRO A 152 -2.59 9.02 7.02
CA PRO A 152 -2.82 7.59 6.79
C PRO A 152 -4.32 7.31 6.61
N ALA A 153 -4.62 6.35 5.76
CA ALA A 153 -5.96 5.78 5.70
C ALA A 153 -6.25 5.04 7.01
N ASN A 154 -7.40 5.36 7.61
CA ASN A 154 -7.87 4.66 8.81
C ASN A 154 -8.58 3.37 8.39
N LYS A 155 -7.85 2.25 8.46
CA LYS A 155 -8.23 0.93 7.94
C LYS A 155 -7.74 -0.18 8.89
N GLU A 156 -7.61 -1.43 8.42
CA GLU A 156 -6.90 -2.45 9.18
C GLU A 156 -5.45 -2.02 9.43
N LEU A 157 -5.04 -2.09 10.69
CA LEU A 157 -3.70 -1.70 11.13
C LEU A 157 -2.70 -2.86 11.11
N PRO A 158 -3.05 -4.08 11.62
CA PRO A 158 -2.06 -5.13 11.74
C PRO A 158 -1.72 -5.79 10.41
N TYR A 159 -0.46 -6.17 10.30
CA TYR A 159 -0.03 -7.17 9.35
C TYR A 159 -0.41 -8.55 9.88
N ALA A 160 -1.42 -9.16 9.30
CA ALA A 160 -2.04 -10.38 9.81
C ALA A 160 -1.98 -11.52 8.77
N PRO A 161 -0.85 -12.23 8.67
CA PRO A 161 -0.69 -13.31 7.72
C PRO A 161 -1.56 -14.51 8.11
N VAL A 162 -2.27 -15.08 7.12
CA VAL A 162 -3.16 -16.24 7.33
C VAL A 162 -2.96 -17.32 6.28
N TRP A 163 -3.35 -18.55 6.67
CA TRP A 163 -3.73 -19.62 5.76
C TRP A 163 -5.23 -19.52 5.52
N ALA A 164 -5.65 -19.30 4.28
CA ALA A 164 -7.05 -19.28 3.88
C ALA A 164 -7.39 -20.60 3.19
N PHE A 165 -8.21 -21.41 3.84
CA PHE A 165 -8.55 -22.77 3.41
C PHE A 165 -9.84 -22.78 2.59
N THR A 166 -9.91 -23.64 1.57
CA THR A 166 -11.16 -23.98 0.88
C THR A 166 -12.03 -24.80 1.81
N LYS A 167 -13.12 -24.19 2.31
CA LYS A 167 -13.97 -24.78 3.36
C LYS A 167 -14.58 -26.13 2.97
N GLU A 168 -15.01 -26.29 1.72
CA GLU A 168 -15.54 -27.57 1.22
C GLU A 168 -14.56 -28.73 1.41
N LEU A 169 -13.27 -28.52 1.17
CA LEU A 169 -12.23 -29.52 1.35
C LEU A 169 -11.97 -29.80 2.84
N VAL A 170 -11.99 -28.75 3.67
CA VAL A 170 -11.86 -28.89 5.13
C VAL A 170 -12.97 -29.80 5.67
N ASP A 171 -14.22 -29.50 5.31
CA ASP A 171 -15.40 -30.26 5.77
C ASP A 171 -15.39 -31.69 5.21
N LYS A 172 -15.10 -31.87 3.90
CA LYS A 172 -15.10 -33.16 3.21
C LYS A 172 -14.14 -34.18 3.83
N TYR A 173 -12.95 -33.71 4.21
CA TYR A 173 -11.89 -34.57 4.76
C TYR A 173 -11.72 -34.42 6.25
N ASN A 174 -12.61 -33.68 6.93
CA ASN A 174 -12.52 -33.38 8.36
C ASN A 174 -11.11 -32.95 8.77
N LEU A 175 -10.55 -31.98 8.03
CA LEU A 175 -9.19 -31.49 8.27
C LEU A 175 -9.13 -30.68 9.57
N ASP A 176 -8.21 -31.03 10.44
CA ASP A 176 -7.98 -30.29 11.71
C ASP A 176 -7.15 -29.03 11.45
N ILE A 177 -7.80 -27.98 10.95
CA ILE A 177 -7.17 -26.70 10.68
C ILE A 177 -6.89 -25.89 11.95
N ASP A 178 -7.49 -26.25 13.08
CA ASP A 178 -7.26 -25.58 14.37
C ASP A 178 -5.91 -25.99 14.99
N SER A 179 -5.37 -27.15 14.61
CA SER A 179 -4.04 -27.59 15.03
C SER A 179 -2.88 -26.94 14.26
N VAL A 180 -3.18 -26.15 13.21
CA VAL A 180 -2.15 -25.50 12.39
C VAL A 180 -1.56 -24.32 13.15
N SER A 181 -0.27 -24.40 13.48
CA SER A 181 0.46 -23.39 14.24
C SER A 181 1.64 -22.76 13.47
N ASP A 182 2.14 -23.47 12.46
CA ASP A 182 3.30 -23.08 11.65
C ASP A 182 3.29 -23.76 10.28
N LEU A 183 4.30 -23.48 9.48
CA LEU A 183 4.41 -24.06 8.14
C LEU A 183 4.51 -25.58 8.15
N ALA A 184 5.24 -26.17 9.11
CA ALA A 184 5.47 -27.61 9.16
C ALA A 184 4.19 -28.38 9.54
N SER A 185 3.32 -27.80 10.35
CA SER A 185 2.05 -28.39 10.79
C SER A 185 1.00 -28.51 9.68
N LEU A 186 1.22 -27.89 8.52
CA LEU A 186 0.36 -28.05 7.33
C LEU A 186 0.49 -29.42 6.67
N GLU A 187 1.60 -30.14 6.86
CA GLU A 187 1.90 -31.34 6.07
C GLU A 187 0.79 -32.40 6.07
N PRO A 188 0.17 -32.79 7.22
CA PRO A 188 -0.89 -33.79 7.22
C PRO A 188 -2.08 -33.40 6.33
N LEU A 189 -2.42 -32.09 6.31
CA LEU A 189 -3.53 -31.56 5.53
C LEU A 189 -3.19 -31.59 4.04
N LEU A 190 -1.99 -31.09 3.68
CA LEU A 190 -1.51 -31.09 2.29
C LEU A 190 -1.43 -32.50 1.73
N LYS A 191 -0.91 -33.45 2.51
CA LYS A 191 -0.83 -34.87 2.15
C LYS A 191 -2.21 -35.46 1.88
N THR A 192 -3.16 -35.23 2.77
CA THR A 192 -4.54 -35.74 2.62
C THR A 192 -5.16 -35.27 1.31
N ILE A 193 -5.00 -34.01 0.97
CA ILE A 193 -5.54 -33.48 -0.29
C ILE A 193 -4.79 -34.04 -1.49
N LYS A 194 -3.46 -34.11 -1.44
CA LYS A 194 -2.66 -34.65 -2.54
C LYS A 194 -3.00 -36.10 -2.90
N GLU A 195 -3.29 -36.91 -1.88
CA GLU A 195 -3.62 -38.34 -2.05
C GLU A 195 -5.05 -38.54 -2.56
N ASN A 196 -6.00 -37.68 -2.21
CA ASN A 196 -7.42 -37.86 -2.49
C ASN A 196 -7.96 -36.98 -3.62
N GLU A 197 -7.28 -35.88 -3.96
CA GLU A 197 -7.68 -34.90 -4.98
C GLU A 197 -6.52 -34.62 -5.95
N PRO A 198 -6.22 -35.53 -6.88
CA PRO A 198 -5.02 -35.42 -7.74
C PRO A 198 -4.99 -34.18 -8.64
N GLU A 199 -6.17 -33.60 -8.94
CA GLU A 199 -6.31 -32.40 -9.76
C GLU A 199 -6.14 -31.08 -8.97
N ILE A 200 -6.05 -31.17 -7.62
CA ILE A 200 -5.87 -30.03 -6.76
C ILE A 200 -4.38 -29.87 -6.43
N VAL A 201 -3.88 -28.63 -6.54
CA VAL A 201 -2.60 -28.26 -5.95
C VAL A 201 -2.86 -27.81 -4.51
N PRO A 202 -2.39 -28.58 -3.49
CA PRO A 202 -2.73 -28.26 -2.11
C PRO A 202 -2.33 -26.86 -1.65
N LEU A 203 -1.11 -26.43 -1.98
CA LEU A 203 -0.53 -25.12 -1.65
C LEU A 203 0.05 -24.47 -2.92
N PRO A 204 -0.77 -23.91 -3.81
CA PRO A 204 -0.22 -23.24 -4.99
C PRO A 204 0.40 -21.92 -4.59
N LEU A 205 1.61 -21.68 -5.11
CA LEU A 205 2.37 -20.46 -4.87
C LEU A 205 2.65 -19.72 -6.18
N ARG A 206 2.85 -18.41 -6.04
CA ARG A 206 3.35 -17.50 -7.06
C ARG A 206 4.77 -17.06 -6.69
N ALA A 207 5.51 -16.55 -7.66
CA ALA A 207 6.85 -16.00 -7.46
C ALA A 207 6.92 -14.89 -6.38
N SER A 208 5.80 -14.19 -6.14
CA SER A 208 5.69 -13.09 -5.16
C SER A 208 5.15 -13.51 -3.79
N ASP A 209 4.71 -14.75 -3.62
CA ASP A 209 4.09 -15.18 -2.35
C ASP A 209 5.14 -15.37 -1.24
N ILE A 210 4.70 -15.14 0.01
CA ILE A 210 5.50 -15.33 1.23
C ILE A 210 4.76 -16.36 2.11
N PRO A 211 5.06 -17.64 1.96
CA PRO A 211 4.30 -18.71 2.61
C PRO A 211 4.78 -19.05 4.03
N GLY A 212 4.78 -18.07 4.95
CA GLY A 212 5.13 -18.34 6.34
C GLY A 212 6.62 -18.48 6.65
N ILE A 213 7.49 -17.98 5.79
CA ILE A 213 8.95 -18.17 5.95
C ILE A 213 9.54 -17.16 6.94
N ILE A 214 9.04 -15.91 6.92
CA ILE A 214 9.60 -14.77 7.64
C ILE A 214 8.58 -14.04 8.51
N ASP A 215 7.50 -14.69 8.91
CA ASP A 215 6.37 -14.07 9.61
C ASP A 215 6.75 -13.47 10.99
N HIS A 216 7.89 -13.85 11.56
CA HIS A 216 8.39 -13.37 12.85
C HIS A 216 9.22 -12.08 12.77
N TYR A 217 9.35 -11.50 11.58
CA TYR A 217 10.27 -10.38 11.34
C TYR A 217 9.57 -9.13 10.83
N ASP A 218 9.93 -8.00 11.41
CA ASP A 218 9.66 -6.68 10.85
C ASP A 218 10.68 -6.38 9.75
N ILE A 219 10.19 -5.77 8.68
CA ILE A 219 10.95 -5.43 7.48
C ILE A 219 11.03 -3.91 7.39
N PRO A 220 12.06 -3.27 7.98
CA PRO A 220 12.12 -1.82 8.12
C PRO A 220 12.43 -1.07 6.82
N ALA A 221 12.59 -1.79 5.70
CA ALA A 221 12.86 -1.23 4.38
C ALA A 221 12.06 -1.99 3.32
N ALA A 222 12.72 -2.75 2.44
CA ALA A 222 12.07 -3.56 1.42
C ALA A 222 12.33 -5.05 1.70
N ARG A 223 11.40 -5.92 1.28
CA ARG A 223 11.53 -7.37 1.43
C ARG A 223 12.82 -7.93 0.81
N GLU A 224 13.25 -7.35 -0.26
CA GLU A 224 14.48 -7.74 -0.97
C GLU A 224 15.75 -7.28 -0.26
N LEU A 225 15.64 -6.48 0.82
CA LEU A 225 16.77 -6.12 1.65
C LEU A 225 16.84 -7.05 2.87
N PRO A 226 17.74 -8.05 2.93
CA PRO A 226 17.78 -9.01 4.02
C PRO A 226 18.47 -8.44 5.27
N ALA A 227 17.88 -7.42 5.85
CA ALA A 227 18.27 -6.75 7.07
C ALA A 227 16.98 -6.51 7.89
N TYR A 228 16.60 -7.50 8.69
CA TYR A 228 15.32 -7.57 9.40
C TYR A 228 15.53 -7.54 10.91
N VAL A 229 14.48 -7.24 11.66
CA VAL A 229 14.42 -7.30 13.12
C VAL A 229 13.24 -8.15 13.53
N ARG A 230 13.36 -9.00 14.54
CA ARG A 230 12.17 -9.73 15.05
C ARG A 230 11.18 -8.75 15.66
N TYR A 231 9.88 -8.97 15.45
CA TYR A 231 8.82 -8.09 15.94
C TYR A 231 8.88 -7.84 17.47
N ASP A 232 9.36 -8.82 18.24
CA ASP A 232 9.39 -8.87 19.69
C ASP A 232 10.78 -8.75 20.30
N ASP A 233 11.83 -8.52 19.51
CA ASP A 233 13.20 -8.39 20.01
C ASP A 233 13.48 -7.00 20.58
N GLU A 234 13.34 -6.84 21.88
CA GLU A 234 13.63 -5.59 22.60
C GLU A 234 15.06 -5.08 22.40
N SER A 235 16.00 -5.95 22.02
CA SER A 235 17.36 -5.54 21.66
C SER A 235 17.43 -4.85 20.29
N ARG A 236 16.37 -4.96 19.48
CA ARG A 236 16.24 -4.40 18.13
C ARG A 236 17.40 -4.77 17.21
N LYS A 237 17.89 -6.01 17.34
CA LYS A 237 19.06 -6.47 16.59
C LYS A 237 18.71 -6.69 15.13
N VAL A 238 19.43 -5.99 14.24
CA VAL A 238 19.35 -6.22 12.80
C VAL A 238 20.07 -7.51 12.43
N VAL A 239 19.38 -8.41 11.73
CA VAL A 239 19.93 -9.70 11.30
C VAL A 239 19.70 -9.92 9.81
N ASN A 240 20.56 -10.73 9.19
CA ASN A 240 20.25 -11.38 7.94
C ASN A 240 19.27 -12.55 8.23
N PRO A 241 18.01 -12.52 7.75
CA PRO A 241 17.04 -13.57 8.06
C PRO A 241 17.47 -14.93 7.49
N PHE A 242 18.23 -14.97 6.40
CA PHE A 242 18.73 -16.20 5.76
C PHE A 242 19.90 -16.86 6.51
N GLU A 243 20.27 -16.35 7.66
CA GLU A 243 21.23 -16.98 8.61
C GLU A 243 20.52 -17.45 9.89
N GLN A 244 19.18 -17.22 9.98
CA GLN A 244 18.42 -17.59 11.16
C GLN A 244 17.83 -19.01 10.98
N GLU A 245 17.96 -19.84 11.99
CA GLU A 245 17.61 -21.27 11.93
C GLU A 245 16.10 -21.48 11.67
N ASP A 246 15.24 -20.64 12.21
CA ASP A 246 13.79 -20.68 11.95
C ASP A 246 13.47 -20.44 10.47
N VAL A 247 14.11 -19.48 9.84
CA VAL A 247 13.96 -19.19 8.40
C VAL A 247 14.51 -20.33 7.56
N LEU A 248 15.71 -20.85 7.89
CA LEU A 248 16.31 -21.98 7.17
C LEU A 248 15.43 -23.23 7.24
N ASN A 249 14.86 -23.53 8.41
CA ASN A 249 13.95 -24.66 8.57
C ASN A 249 12.66 -24.48 7.77
N ASN A 250 12.10 -23.27 7.72
CA ASN A 250 10.93 -22.97 6.87
C ASN A 250 11.25 -23.13 5.38
N LEU A 251 12.43 -22.69 4.93
CA LEU A 251 12.88 -22.88 3.54
C LEU A 251 13.05 -24.37 3.17
N ARG A 252 13.61 -25.17 4.09
CA ARG A 252 13.72 -26.62 3.89
C ARG A 252 12.34 -27.30 3.86
N THR A 253 11.39 -26.82 4.68
CA THR A 253 10.01 -27.33 4.68
C THR A 253 9.29 -27.00 3.36
N ILE A 254 9.41 -25.79 2.85
CA ILE A 254 8.84 -25.43 1.54
C ILE A 254 9.48 -26.24 0.41
N ARG A 255 10.78 -26.51 0.47
CA ARG A 255 11.46 -27.40 -0.47
C ARG A 255 10.87 -28.81 -0.44
N ASP A 256 10.71 -29.39 0.74
CA ASP A 256 10.09 -30.70 0.93
C ASP A 256 8.65 -30.74 0.36
N TYR A 257 7.87 -29.69 0.57
CA TYR A 257 6.52 -29.56 -0.01
C TYR A 257 6.54 -29.48 -1.53
N PHE A 258 7.51 -28.79 -2.11
CA PHE A 258 7.68 -28.74 -3.56
C PHE A 258 8.04 -30.14 -4.13
N GLU A 259 8.95 -30.87 -3.50
CA GLU A 259 9.34 -32.23 -3.90
C GLU A 259 8.19 -33.22 -3.80
N LYS A 260 7.34 -33.11 -2.74
CA LYS A 260 6.14 -33.90 -2.58
C LYS A 260 5.01 -33.54 -3.56
N GLY A 261 5.19 -32.48 -4.34
CA GLY A 261 4.21 -31.99 -5.30
C GLY A 261 2.98 -31.36 -4.66
N TYR A 262 3.12 -30.81 -3.44
CA TYR A 262 2.09 -30.01 -2.81
C TYR A 262 2.05 -28.58 -3.39
N ILE A 263 3.12 -28.15 -4.01
CA ILE A 263 3.29 -26.85 -4.67
C ILE A 263 3.36 -27.06 -6.18
N ASN A 264 2.82 -26.11 -6.95
CA ASN A 264 2.90 -26.15 -8.42
C ASN A 264 4.34 -26.00 -8.92
N GLN A 265 4.68 -26.76 -9.97
CA GLN A 265 6.06 -26.84 -10.51
C GLN A 265 6.56 -25.53 -11.11
N ASP A 266 5.66 -24.65 -11.56
CA ASP A 266 5.95 -23.35 -12.15
C ASP A 266 5.95 -22.20 -11.13
N ALA A 267 5.84 -22.49 -9.83
CA ALA A 267 5.61 -21.50 -8.77
C ALA A 267 6.59 -20.32 -8.80
N ALA A 268 7.89 -20.57 -9.05
CA ALA A 268 8.92 -19.51 -9.11
C ALA A 268 8.74 -18.50 -10.26
N THR A 269 7.91 -18.83 -11.25
CA THR A 269 7.63 -17.97 -12.41
C THR A 269 6.16 -17.63 -12.57
N ASN A 270 5.29 -18.31 -11.83
CA ASN A 270 3.85 -18.10 -11.88
C ASN A 270 3.48 -16.75 -11.28
N LYS A 271 2.63 -16.00 -11.99
CA LYS A 271 2.07 -14.71 -11.54
C LYS A 271 0.58 -14.78 -11.23
N GLN A 272 -0.08 -15.90 -11.54
CA GLN A 272 -1.53 -16.04 -11.43
C GLN A 272 -1.94 -16.85 -10.20
N LYS A 273 -3.05 -16.48 -9.58
CA LYS A 273 -3.68 -17.27 -8.50
C LYS A 273 -4.37 -18.50 -9.10
N LEU A 274 -3.95 -19.70 -8.69
CA LEU A 274 -4.66 -20.93 -9.04
C LEU A 274 -5.94 -21.06 -8.20
N LYS A 275 -7.07 -21.42 -8.84
CA LYS A 275 -8.37 -21.55 -8.16
C LYS A 275 -8.53 -22.89 -7.44
N ASN A 276 -8.11 -24.00 -8.07
CA ASN A 276 -8.22 -25.33 -7.49
C ASN A 276 -7.11 -25.59 -6.46
N ARG A 277 -7.40 -25.31 -5.19
CA ARG A 277 -6.42 -25.35 -4.10
C ARG A 277 -7.07 -25.70 -2.77
N LEU A 278 -6.25 -26.20 -1.82
CA LEU A 278 -6.66 -26.26 -0.43
C LEU A 278 -6.39 -24.92 0.27
N ILE A 279 -5.17 -24.35 0.07
CA ILE A 279 -4.70 -23.17 0.81
C ILE A 279 -4.40 -22.01 -0.12
N TYR A 280 -4.78 -20.83 0.30
CA TYR A 280 -4.33 -19.54 -0.24
C TYR A 280 -3.56 -18.78 0.85
N VAL A 281 -2.42 -18.21 0.48
CA VAL A 281 -1.62 -17.35 1.36
C VAL A 281 -2.15 -15.93 1.27
N GLY A 282 -2.63 -15.37 2.37
CA GLY A 282 -3.26 -14.05 2.39
C GLY A 282 -2.92 -13.22 3.62
N TRP A 283 -3.38 -11.98 3.59
CA TRP A 283 -3.32 -11.02 4.67
C TRP A 283 -4.76 -10.75 5.12
N TYR A 284 -5.06 -11.07 6.36
CA TYR A 284 -6.42 -11.01 6.89
C TYR A 284 -6.81 -9.58 7.25
N CYS A 285 -8.06 -9.26 6.96
CA CYS A 285 -8.84 -8.19 7.57
C CYS A 285 -10.25 -8.72 7.85
N PRO A 286 -11.02 -8.10 8.72
CA PRO A 286 -12.43 -8.47 8.93
C PRO A 286 -13.19 -8.45 7.59
N GLY A 287 -14.00 -9.50 7.33
CA GLY A 287 -14.69 -9.69 6.05
C GLY A 287 -13.86 -10.36 4.94
N ALA A 288 -12.57 -10.61 5.15
CA ALA A 288 -11.69 -11.21 4.13
C ALA A 288 -12.19 -12.59 3.64
N GLU A 289 -12.73 -13.42 4.52
CA GLU A 289 -13.26 -14.75 4.16
C GLU A 289 -14.39 -14.62 3.14
N GLU A 290 -15.31 -13.68 3.35
CA GLU A 290 -16.41 -13.42 2.42
C GLU A 290 -15.91 -12.83 1.10
N ILE A 291 -15.03 -11.81 1.15
CA ILE A 291 -14.45 -11.19 -0.05
C ILE A 291 -13.71 -12.23 -0.89
N TRP A 292 -12.86 -13.03 -0.26
CA TRP A 292 -12.08 -14.05 -0.97
C TRP A 292 -12.94 -15.21 -1.44
N GLY A 293 -13.99 -15.58 -0.67
CA GLY A 293 -14.97 -16.57 -1.06
C GLY A 293 -15.72 -16.17 -2.31
N ASN A 294 -16.21 -14.94 -2.36
CA ASN A 294 -16.90 -14.39 -3.53
C ASN A 294 -15.99 -14.34 -4.78
N GLN A 295 -14.71 -13.94 -4.60
CA GLN A 295 -13.72 -13.92 -5.69
C GLN A 295 -13.36 -15.33 -6.19
N ALA A 296 -13.30 -16.30 -5.29
CA ALA A 296 -12.94 -17.68 -5.61
C ALA A 296 -14.12 -18.48 -6.18
N GLY A 297 -15.34 -18.14 -5.76
CA GLY A 297 -16.58 -18.88 -6.07
C GLY A 297 -16.83 -20.08 -5.15
N TYR A 298 -16.22 -20.10 -3.95
CA TYR A 298 -16.40 -21.10 -2.91
C TYR A 298 -16.10 -20.52 -1.51
N GLU A 299 -16.63 -21.11 -0.46
CA GLU A 299 -16.40 -20.64 0.91
C GLU A 299 -14.94 -20.82 1.35
N VAL A 300 -14.45 -19.82 2.09
CA VAL A 300 -13.10 -19.77 2.64
C VAL A 300 -13.18 -19.67 4.16
N VAL A 301 -12.25 -20.31 4.85
CA VAL A 301 -12.04 -20.19 6.29
C VAL A 301 -10.57 -19.92 6.58
N CYS A 302 -10.29 -18.92 7.43
CA CYS A 302 -8.93 -18.48 7.71
C CYS A 302 -8.38 -18.99 9.04
N ARG A 303 -7.05 -19.19 9.06
CA ARG A 303 -6.30 -19.44 10.31
C ARG A 303 -5.07 -18.54 10.34
N PRO A 304 -4.84 -17.84 11.46
CA PRO A 304 -3.64 -17.01 11.63
C PRO A 304 -2.38 -17.87 11.51
N ARG A 305 -1.36 -17.30 10.86
CA ARG A 305 -0.01 -17.89 10.82
C ARG A 305 0.85 -17.40 11.96
N TYR A 306 0.54 -16.21 12.47
CA TYR A 306 1.25 -15.57 13.55
C TYR A 306 0.33 -14.61 14.32
N GLU A 307 0.81 -14.06 15.42
CA GLU A 307 0.12 -13.00 16.16
C GLU A 307 -0.01 -11.73 15.32
N ASN A 308 -1.03 -10.93 15.56
CA ASN A 308 -1.24 -9.66 14.87
C ASN A 308 -0.25 -8.62 15.39
N TYR A 309 0.69 -8.19 14.55
CA TYR A 309 1.57 -7.07 14.81
C TYR A 309 1.31 -5.91 13.85
N TYR A 310 1.48 -4.69 14.33
CA TYR A 310 1.58 -3.55 13.46
C TYR A 310 3.00 -2.98 13.47
N SER A 311 3.43 -2.44 12.36
CA SER A 311 4.77 -1.91 12.13
C SER A 311 4.68 -0.54 11.46
N THR A 312 5.81 0.12 11.30
CA THR A 312 5.89 1.33 10.47
C THR A 312 5.30 1.09 9.08
N THR A 313 5.65 -0.03 8.44
CA THR A 313 5.16 -0.40 7.10
C THR A 313 3.63 -0.53 7.07
N SER A 314 2.99 -1.14 8.09
CA SER A 314 1.53 -1.23 8.13
C SER A 314 0.85 0.13 8.35
N CYS A 315 1.49 1.04 9.07
CA CYS A 315 0.98 2.40 9.25
C CYS A 315 1.07 3.26 7.99
N ILE A 316 2.05 2.99 7.12
CA ILE A 316 2.29 3.75 5.87
C ILE A 316 1.84 3.01 4.62
N GLY A 317 1.04 1.96 4.76
CA GLY A 317 0.54 1.17 3.62
C GLY A 317 -0.41 1.93 2.68
N SER A 318 -0.98 3.05 3.13
CA SER A 318 -1.84 3.95 2.34
C SER A 318 -1.92 5.33 2.98
N LEU A 319 -1.48 6.36 2.26
CA LEU A 319 -1.51 7.74 2.73
C LEU A 319 -1.90 8.71 1.62
N GLN A 320 -2.38 9.89 2.01
CA GLN A 320 -2.49 11.06 1.16
C GLN A 320 -1.49 12.12 1.64
N ALA A 321 -0.59 12.54 0.76
CA ALA A 321 0.36 13.61 1.03
C ALA A 321 -0.05 14.89 0.29
N VAL A 322 0.22 16.05 0.93
CA VAL A 322 0.08 17.36 0.27
C VAL A 322 1.43 17.73 -0.33
N SER A 323 1.43 18.22 -1.56
CA SER A 323 2.63 18.69 -2.24
C SER A 323 3.28 19.86 -1.49
N ALA A 324 4.60 19.83 -1.31
CA ALA A 324 5.33 20.98 -0.78
C ALA A 324 5.23 22.24 -1.68
N ASN A 325 4.90 22.05 -2.95
CA ASN A 325 4.74 23.10 -3.95
C ASN A 325 3.28 23.54 -4.18
N SER A 326 2.32 22.95 -3.44
CA SER A 326 0.90 23.32 -3.54
C SER A 326 0.73 24.83 -3.28
N LYS A 327 -0.14 25.44 -4.06
CA LYS A 327 -0.53 26.87 -3.87
C LYS A 327 -1.71 27.01 -2.90
N HIS A 328 -2.36 25.88 -2.56
CA HIS A 328 -3.57 25.79 -1.77
C HIS A 328 -3.43 24.79 -0.60
N PRO A 329 -2.31 24.85 0.18
CA PRO A 329 -2.04 23.84 1.20
C PRO A 329 -3.10 23.78 2.31
N ALA A 330 -3.67 24.92 2.67
CA ALA A 330 -4.71 24.96 3.71
C ALA A 330 -6.02 24.29 3.25
N GLU A 331 -6.43 24.57 2.01
CA GLU A 331 -7.61 23.97 1.38
C GLU A 331 -7.39 22.45 1.15
N ALA A 332 -6.17 22.05 0.75
CA ALA A 332 -5.82 20.65 0.60
C ALA A 332 -5.93 19.89 1.93
N VAL A 333 -5.41 20.43 3.03
CA VAL A 333 -5.51 19.79 4.36
C VAL A 333 -6.96 19.74 4.84
N LYS A 334 -7.77 20.80 4.62
CA LYS A 334 -9.21 20.79 4.92
C LYS A 334 -9.98 19.75 4.11
N PHE A 335 -9.64 19.58 2.82
CA PHE A 335 -10.21 18.51 2.02
C PHE A 335 -9.87 17.13 2.59
N LEU A 336 -8.61 16.89 2.98
CA LEU A 336 -8.21 15.64 3.64
C LEU A 336 -8.94 15.44 4.97
N GLU A 337 -9.21 16.51 5.72
CA GLU A 337 -10.04 16.42 6.94
C GLU A 337 -11.46 15.96 6.59
N LEU A 338 -12.13 16.58 5.61
CA LEU A 338 -13.46 16.16 5.18
C LEU A 338 -13.47 14.72 4.65
N LEU A 339 -12.47 14.32 3.89
CA LEU A 339 -12.35 12.96 3.38
C LEU A 339 -12.28 11.90 4.51
N ASN A 340 -11.77 12.30 5.67
CA ASN A 340 -11.60 11.41 6.82
C ASN A 340 -12.67 11.57 7.91
N THR A 341 -13.50 12.63 7.88
CA THR A 341 -14.48 12.93 8.92
C THR A 341 -15.91 13.04 8.43
N ASP A 342 -16.13 13.24 7.13
CA ASP A 342 -17.45 13.44 6.53
C ASP A 342 -17.91 12.20 5.73
N PRO A 343 -18.87 11.41 6.29
CA PRO A 343 -19.35 10.20 5.61
C PRO A 343 -20.03 10.50 4.25
N GLU A 344 -20.64 11.67 4.05
CA GLU A 344 -21.27 12.02 2.78
C GLU A 344 -20.23 12.13 1.67
N ILE A 345 -19.17 12.91 1.91
CA ILE A 345 -18.07 13.09 0.95
C ILE A 345 -17.34 11.76 0.72
N LYS A 346 -17.03 11.04 1.80
CA LYS A 346 -16.35 9.75 1.70
C LYS A 346 -17.14 8.75 0.86
N ASN A 347 -18.43 8.58 1.12
CA ASN A 347 -19.26 7.59 0.42
C ASN A 347 -19.55 8.01 -1.03
N LEU A 348 -19.72 9.30 -1.33
CA LEU A 348 -19.83 9.80 -2.71
C LEU A 348 -18.55 9.45 -3.51
N LEU A 349 -17.37 9.71 -2.95
CA LEU A 349 -16.09 9.42 -3.60
C LEU A 349 -15.78 7.92 -3.69
N THR A 350 -16.35 7.10 -2.81
CA THR A 350 -16.11 5.65 -2.81
C THR A 350 -17.12 4.90 -3.66
N TYR A 351 -18.41 5.16 -3.49
CA TYR A 351 -19.49 4.36 -4.10
C TYR A 351 -20.27 5.11 -5.17
N GLY A 352 -20.02 6.41 -5.35
CA GLY A 352 -20.75 7.24 -6.30
C GLY A 352 -22.09 7.71 -5.76
N ILE A 353 -23.13 7.71 -6.60
CA ILE A 353 -24.41 8.41 -6.40
C ILE A 353 -25.51 7.42 -6.02
N GLU A 354 -26.22 7.71 -4.90
CA GLU A 354 -27.43 6.98 -4.50
C GLU A 354 -28.52 7.04 -5.60
N GLY A 355 -29.17 5.90 -5.84
CA GLY A 355 -30.15 5.74 -6.90
C GLY A 355 -29.56 5.55 -8.31
N VAL A 356 -28.23 5.67 -8.47
CA VAL A 356 -27.51 5.42 -9.72
C VAL A 356 -26.56 4.21 -9.54
N HIS A 357 -25.58 4.33 -8.64
CA HIS A 357 -24.55 3.31 -8.43
C HIS A 357 -24.90 2.35 -7.28
N TYR A 358 -25.70 2.83 -6.32
CA TYR A 358 -26.16 2.03 -5.19
C TYR A 358 -27.55 2.48 -4.70
N GLU A 359 -28.17 1.63 -3.88
CA GLU A 359 -29.36 1.97 -3.08
C GLU A 359 -29.08 1.68 -1.61
N LYS A 360 -29.61 2.52 -0.71
CA LYS A 360 -29.49 2.26 0.74
C LYS A 360 -30.42 1.14 1.15
N THR A 361 -29.88 0.18 1.92
CA THR A 361 -30.65 -0.89 2.57
C THR A 361 -30.86 -0.62 4.06
N SER A 362 -30.04 0.28 4.63
CA SER A 362 -30.19 0.85 5.98
C SER A 362 -29.46 2.20 6.05
N ASP A 363 -29.39 2.82 7.24
CA ASP A 363 -28.63 4.05 7.47
C ASP A 363 -27.13 3.87 7.22
N THR A 364 -26.60 2.65 7.37
CA THR A 364 -25.17 2.34 7.29
C THR A 364 -24.82 1.29 6.24
N SER A 365 -25.79 0.77 5.49
CA SER A 365 -25.57 -0.30 4.52
C SER A 365 -26.18 0.03 3.18
N ILE A 366 -25.54 -0.46 2.11
CA ILE A 366 -25.95 -0.26 0.73
C ILE A 366 -25.95 -1.57 -0.04
N LYS A 367 -26.71 -1.59 -1.12
CA LYS A 367 -26.65 -2.60 -2.17
C LYS A 367 -26.19 -1.94 -3.46
N LEU A 368 -25.16 -2.50 -4.08
CA LEU A 368 -24.68 -2.02 -5.37
C LEU A 368 -25.69 -2.31 -6.48
N LEU A 369 -25.85 -1.36 -7.39
CA LEU A 369 -26.66 -1.47 -8.60
C LEU A 369 -25.78 -1.81 -9.81
N ASP A 370 -26.39 -2.18 -10.94
CA ASP A 370 -25.65 -2.56 -12.16
C ASP A 370 -24.69 -1.46 -12.64
N ALA A 371 -25.08 -0.19 -12.48
CA ALA A 371 -24.25 0.96 -12.84
C ALA A 371 -23.02 1.15 -11.92
N SER A 372 -22.92 0.46 -10.78
CA SER A 372 -21.74 0.54 -9.93
C SER A 372 -20.46 0.10 -10.65
N SER A 373 -20.58 -0.76 -11.66
CA SER A 373 -19.45 -1.18 -12.50
C SER A 373 -18.81 -0.03 -13.29
N LYS A 374 -19.48 1.12 -13.43
CA LYS A 374 -18.95 2.34 -14.07
C LYS A 374 -18.27 3.29 -13.09
N TYR A 375 -18.44 3.05 -11.79
CA TYR A 375 -17.81 3.81 -10.74
C TYR A 375 -17.25 2.87 -9.66
N THR A 376 -16.10 2.33 -9.94
CA THR A 376 -15.34 1.49 -9.00
C THR A 376 -14.05 2.22 -8.65
N THR A 377 -13.76 2.33 -7.37
CA THR A 377 -12.54 2.96 -6.85
C THR A 377 -11.79 1.99 -5.95
N ASP A 378 -10.47 2.16 -5.86
CA ASP A 378 -9.65 1.49 -4.86
C ASP A 378 -9.82 2.25 -3.52
N TYR A 379 -10.86 1.89 -2.76
CA TYR A 379 -11.35 2.61 -1.58
C TYR A 379 -10.28 2.83 -0.50
N TYR A 380 -9.27 1.95 -0.43
CA TYR A 380 -8.13 2.08 0.49
C TYR A 380 -7.25 3.29 0.16
N THR A 381 -7.29 3.79 -1.08
CA THR A 381 -6.55 5.00 -1.48
C THR A 381 -7.28 6.30 -1.12
N LEU A 382 -8.49 6.22 -0.56
CA LEU A 382 -9.41 7.36 -0.39
C LEU A 382 -9.62 7.75 1.09
N GLY A 383 -8.66 7.53 1.99
CA GLY A 383 -8.75 7.97 3.39
C GLY A 383 -9.50 6.98 4.30
N ASN A 384 -10.31 7.50 5.24
CA ASN A 384 -10.93 6.71 6.31
C ASN A 384 -11.97 5.70 5.80
N GLU A 385 -11.70 4.40 5.95
CA GLU A 385 -12.63 3.34 5.59
C GLU A 385 -13.75 3.15 6.63
N LEU A 386 -13.49 3.45 7.90
CA LEU A 386 -14.40 3.16 9.01
C LEU A 386 -15.63 4.07 9.07
N ILE A 387 -15.77 5.02 8.13
CA ILE A 387 -16.96 5.85 7.92
C ILE A 387 -17.68 5.54 6.61
N MET A 388 -17.28 4.47 5.91
CA MET A 388 -17.94 4.01 4.71
C MET A 388 -19.23 3.23 5.05
N TYR A 389 -20.15 3.16 4.09
CA TYR A 389 -21.23 2.19 4.14
C TYR A 389 -20.66 0.76 4.03
N THR A 390 -21.30 -0.20 4.69
CA THR A 390 -21.09 -1.61 4.39
C THR A 390 -21.89 -2.00 3.15
N VAL A 391 -21.36 -2.91 2.35
CA VAL A 391 -22.03 -3.40 1.13
C VAL A 391 -22.68 -4.73 1.42
N ASP A 392 -24.01 -4.86 1.21
CA ASP A 392 -24.69 -6.13 1.39
C ASP A 392 -24.07 -7.25 0.51
N PRO A 393 -23.82 -8.45 1.04
CA PRO A 393 -24.25 -9.00 2.34
C PRO A 393 -23.26 -8.84 3.50
N GLN A 394 -22.24 -7.98 3.42
CA GLN A 394 -21.27 -7.79 4.51
C GLN A 394 -21.96 -7.52 5.86
N ALA A 395 -21.27 -7.92 6.93
CA ALA A 395 -21.74 -7.69 8.28
C ALA A 395 -21.93 -6.19 8.57
N ARG A 396 -23.07 -5.79 9.15
CA ARG A 396 -23.39 -4.38 9.44
C ARG A 396 -22.46 -3.77 10.49
N ASP A 397 -21.85 -4.61 11.33
CA ASP A 397 -20.87 -4.22 12.34
C ASP A 397 -19.41 -4.38 11.86
N LEU A 398 -19.20 -4.46 10.54
CA LEU A 398 -17.88 -4.66 9.94
C LEU A 398 -16.84 -3.68 10.49
N TRP A 399 -17.19 -2.40 10.59
CA TRP A 399 -16.26 -1.38 11.08
C TRP A 399 -15.96 -1.50 12.57
N ASP A 400 -16.87 -2.05 13.39
CA ASP A 400 -16.60 -2.39 14.78
C ASP A 400 -15.67 -3.60 14.87
N GLN A 401 -15.79 -4.55 13.95
CA GLN A 401 -14.86 -5.68 13.82
C GLN A 401 -13.45 -5.17 13.44
N TYR A 402 -13.34 -4.18 12.54
CA TYR A 402 -12.05 -3.54 12.20
C TYR A 402 -11.42 -2.87 13.43
N ARG A 403 -12.19 -2.13 14.23
CA ARG A 403 -11.68 -1.51 15.46
C ARG A 403 -11.18 -2.56 16.45
N ALA A 404 -11.97 -3.60 16.70
CA ALA A 404 -11.59 -4.72 17.57
C ALA A 404 -10.34 -5.46 17.04
N PHE A 405 -10.25 -5.63 15.73
CA PHE A 405 -9.09 -6.25 15.09
C PHE A 405 -7.82 -5.39 15.26
N ASN A 406 -7.92 -4.09 15.06
CA ASN A 406 -6.83 -3.16 15.30
C ASN A 406 -6.40 -3.19 16.79
N ASP A 407 -7.37 -3.26 17.72
CA ASP A 407 -7.11 -3.32 19.17
C ASP A 407 -6.44 -4.63 19.60
N SER A 408 -6.58 -5.70 18.83
CA SER A 408 -5.90 -6.98 19.09
C SER A 408 -4.42 -6.99 18.73
N SER A 409 -3.94 -5.97 18.02
CA SER A 409 -2.58 -5.94 17.50
C SER A 409 -1.55 -5.42 18.52
N LYS A 410 -0.33 -5.93 18.42
CA LYS A 410 0.82 -5.50 19.21
C LYS A 410 1.76 -4.64 18.36
N PRO A 411 2.40 -3.62 18.91
CA PRO A 411 3.42 -2.88 18.19
C PRO A 411 4.66 -3.74 17.93
N SER A 412 5.23 -3.61 16.74
CA SER A 412 6.63 -4.00 16.52
C SER A 412 7.55 -3.11 17.35
N VAL A 413 8.69 -3.65 17.78
CA VAL A 413 9.73 -2.87 18.47
C VAL A 413 10.31 -1.74 17.62
N LEU A 414 9.98 -1.69 16.32
CA LEU A 414 10.44 -0.69 15.36
C LEU A 414 9.36 0.29 14.90
N VAL A 415 8.17 0.31 15.50
CA VAL A 415 7.12 1.29 15.11
C VAL A 415 7.65 2.72 15.23
N GLY A 416 7.58 3.49 14.14
CA GLY A 416 8.12 4.85 14.03
C GLY A 416 9.57 4.91 13.51
N PHE A 417 10.24 3.78 13.32
CA PHE A 417 11.53 3.76 12.64
C PHE A 417 11.37 3.70 11.13
N SER A 418 12.16 4.49 10.41
CA SER A 418 12.22 4.48 8.95
C SER A 418 13.69 4.55 8.50
N PHE A 419 14.17 3.48 7.87
CA PHE A 419 15.55 3.40 7.38
C PHE A 419 15.86 4.43 6.30
N ASN A 420 16.96 5.18 6.46
CA ASN A 420 17.50 6.08 5.46
C ASN A 420 18.72 5.45 4.79
N ASN A 421 18.60 5.10 3.52
CA ASN A 421 19.65 4.39 2.77
C ASN A 421 20.71 5.30 2.11
N GLU A 422 20.71 6.61 2.40
CA GLU A 422 21.62 7.61 1.75
C GLU A 422 23.09 7.22 1.83
N ASN A 423 23.53 6.67 2.99
CA ASN A 423 24.92 6.30 3.22
C ASN A 423 25.36 5.02 2.49
N VAL A 424 24.38 4.23 2.02
CA VAL A 424 24.60 2.86 1.49
C VAL A 424 23.86 2.63 0.16
N LYS A 425 23.56 3.69 -0.59
CA LYS A 425 22.75 3.62 -1.83
C LYS A 425 23.22 2.57 -2.83
N THR A 426 24.54 2.49 -3.04
CA THR A 426 25.13 1.58 -4.02
C THR A 426 25.02 0.14 -3.54
N GLU A 427 25.37 -0.11 -2.31
CA GLU A 427 25.25 -1.43 -1.69
C GLU A 427 23.78 -1.86 -1.60
N TYR A 428 22.88 -0.96 -1.21
CA TYR A 428 21.44 -1.17 -1.16
C TYR A 428 20.89 -1.68 -2.50
N ALA A 429 21.16 -0.95 -3.59
CA ALA A 429 20.69 -1.35 -4.91
C ALA A 429 21.27 -2.70 -5.37
N SER A 430 22.55 -2.96 -5.07
CA SER A 430 23.22 -4.21 -5.43
C SER A 430 22.64 -5.41 -4.66
N VAL A 431 22.47 -5.26 -3.35
CA VAL A 431 21.91 -6.28 -2.46
C VAL A 431 20.46 -6.61 -2.86
N MET A 432 19.63 -5.59 -3.07
CA MET A 432 18.24 -5.76 -3.54
C MET A 432 18.17 -6.59 -4.83
N ASN A 433 18.98 -6.26 -5.82
CA ASN A 433 19.01 -6.97 -7.09
C ASN A 433 19.45 -8.43 -6.97
N ILE A 434 20.41 -8.72 -6.08
CA ILE A 434 20.85 -10.10 -5.83
C ILE A 434 19.71 -10.86 -5.15
N THR A 435 19.14 -10.34 -4.07
CA THR A 435 18.07 -11.01 -3.33
C THR A 435 16.86 -11.31 -4.22
N ALA A 436 16.42 -10.34 -5.03
CA ALA A 436 15.29 -10.50 -5.95
C ALA A 436 15.46 -11.69 -6.94
N GLN A 437 16.69 -12.08 -7.27
CA GLN A 437 16.95 -13.23 -8.14
C GLN A 437 16.78 -14.57 -7.42
N TYR A 438 16.97 -14.60 -6.10
CA TYR A 438 16.94 -15.84 -5.30
C TYR A 438 15.58 -16.07 -4.62
N LEU A 439 14.87 -15.02 -4.20
CA LEU A 439 13.61 -15.15 -3.45
C LEU A 439 12.57 -16.04 -4.14
N PRO A 440 12.30 -15.93 -5.45
CA PRO A 440 11.27 -16.75 -6.07
C PRO A 440 11.53 -18.24 -5.91
N GLN A 441 12.77 -18.69 -6.12
CA GLN A 441 13.11 -20.12 -6.01
C GLN A 441 13.16 -20.60 -4.54
N LEU A 442 13.62 -19.77 -3.62
CA LEU A 442 13.69 -20.12 -2.20
C LEU A 442 12.28 -20.16 -1.57
N PHE A 443 11.45 -19.15 -1.83
CA PHE A 443 10.12 -19.04 -1.21
C PHE A 443 9.09 -19.98 -1.81
N THR A 444 9.32 -20.50 -3.00
CA THR A 444 8.45 -21.50 -3.64
C THR A 444 8.97 -22.93 -3.52
N GLY A 445 10.15 -23.12 -2.92
CA GLY A 445 10.77 -24.42 -2.75
C GLY A 445 11.37 -25.02 -4.02
N SER A 446 11.46 -24.27 -5.12
CA SER A 446 12.02 -24.78 -6.40
C SER A 446 13.55 -24.83 -6.43
N ALA A 447 14.25 -24.22 -5.43
CA ALA A 447 15.69 -24.36 -5.27
C ALA A 447 16.07 -25.82 -5.01
N ALA A 448 16.96 -26.41 -5.85
CA ALA A 448 17.30 -27.83 -5.77
C ALA A 448 17.99 -28.21 -4.45
N ASP A 449 18.86 -27.34 -3.94
CA ASP A 449 19.54 -27.46 -2.65
C ASP A 449 19.40 -26.11 -1.94
N VAL A 450 18.61 -26.09 -0.87
CA VAL A 450 18.32 -24.87 -0.11
C VAL A 450 19.58 -24.35 0.56
N ASP A 451 20.32 -25.21 1.25
CA ASP A 451 21.49 -24.80 2.05
C ASP A 451 22.60 -24.26 1.13
N GLN A 452 22.86 -24.92 0.01
CA GLN A 452 23.80 -24.44 -1.00
C GLN A 452 23.33 -23.12 -1.62
N THR A 453 22.06 -23.02 -2.00
CA THR A 453 21.50 -21.81 -2.64
C THR A 453 21.55 -20.60 -1.70
N VAL A 454 21.24 -20.80 -0.42
CA VAL A 454 21.33 -19.75 0.61
C VAL A 454 22.80 -19.36 0.87
N ALA A 455 23.71 -20.33 0.93
CA ALA A 455 25.14 -20.04 1.12
C ALA A 455 25.71 -19.22 -0.06
N GLU A 456 25.38 -19.58 -1.30
CA GLU A 456 25.78 -18.84 -2.51
C GLU A 456 25.16 -17.43 -2.53
N MET A 457 23.90 -17.30 -2.17
CA MET A 457 23.24 -16.00 -2.05
C MET A 457 23.91 -15.14 -0.99
N ASN A 458 24.09 -15.65 0.22
CA ASN A 458 24.70 -14.91 1.32
C ASN A 458 26.13 -14.44 0.97
N GLN A 459 26.94 -15.30 0.34
CA GLN A 459 28.27 -14.89 -0.12
C GLN A 459 28.19 -13.66 -1.05
N LYS A 460 27.30 -13.69 -2.05
CA LYS A 460 27.11 -12.56 -2.98
C LYS A 460 26.58 -11.31 -2.28
N LEU A 461 25.68 -11.48 -1.30
CA LEU A 461 25.11 -10.36 -0.53
C LEU A 461 26.18 -9.67 0.30
N TYR A 462 27.05 -10.42 0.99
CA TYR A 462 28.15 -9.85 1.76
C TYR A 462 29.20 -9.21 0.87
N ASP A 463 29.55 -9.82 -0.27
CA ASP A 463 30.44 -9.24 -1.27
C ASP A 463 29.89 -7.94 -1.86
N ALA A 464 28.53 -7.79 -1.95
CA ALA A 464 27.85 -6.60 -2.39
C ALA A 464 27.66 -5.53 -1.28
N GLY A 465 28.06 -5.82 -0.04
CA GLY A 465 28.06 -4.87 1.06
C GLY A 465 26.89 -4.99 2.06
N LEU A 466 26.24 -6.15 2.16
CA LEU A 466 25.17 -6.37 3.13
C LEU A 466 25.60 -6.05 4.58
N GLN A 467 26.82 -6.41 4.97
CA GLN A 467 27.33 -6.10 6.32
C GLN A 467 27.31 -4.59 6.61
N LYS A 468 27.72 -3.77 5.64
CA LYS A 468 27.69 -2.31 5.77
C LYS A 468 26.27 -1.77 5.94
N ILE A 469 25.29 -2.37 5.23
CA ILE A 469 23.88 -1.99 5.36
C ILE A 469 23.36 -2.35 6.76
N ILE A 470 23.63 -3.56 7.25
CA ILE A 470 23.24 -4.01 8.59
C ILE A 470 23.80 -3.09 9.66
N GLU A 471 25.09 -2.72 9.57
CA GLU A 471 25.76 -1.82 10.51
C GLU A 471 25.18 -0.40 10.48
N ASP A 472 24.90 0.15 9.27
CA ASP A 472 24.29 1.48 9.13
C ASP A 472 22.85 1.48 9.65
N MET A 473 22.06 0.45 9.34
CA MET A 473 20.69 0.30 9.84
C MET A 473 20.66 0.15 11.36
N GLN A 474 21.54 -0.70 11.94
CA GLN A 474 21.64 -0.86 13.38
C GLN A 474 21.97 0.46 14.07
N LYS A 475 22.94 1.20 13.54
CA LYS A 475 23.30 2.52 14.06
C LYS A 475 22.11 3.48 14.04
N GLN A 476 21.35 3.53 12.95
CA GLN A 476 20.15 4.38 12.85
C GLN A 476 19.06 3.95 13.84
N ILE A 477 18.84 2.65 14.03
CA ILE A 477 17.90 2.12 15.04
C ILE A 477 18.34 2.53 16.45
N ASP A 478 19.62 2.39 16.79
CA ASP A 478 20.16 2.74 18.12
C ASP A 478 20.00 4.25 18.38
N GLU A 479 20.30 5.10 17.40
CA GLU A 479 20.13 6.54 17.47
C GLU A 479 18.66 6.93 17.60
N TRP A 480 17.76 6.32 16.82
CA TRP A 480 16.31 6.52 16.90
C TRP A 480 15.77 6.11 18.28
N ALA A 481 16.12 4.91 18.77
CA ALA A 481 15.67 4.41 20.06
C ALA A 481 16.15 5.27 21.24
N ALA A 482 17.34 5.86 21.17
CA ALA A 482 17.85 6.77 22.16
C ALA A 482 17.03 8.07 22.27
N ASN A 483 16.39 8.50 21.17
CA ASN A 483 15.58 9.71 21.09
C ASN A 483 14.10 9.48 21.45
N GLN A 484 13.67 8.23 21.66
CA GLN A 484 12.29 7.88 22.06
C GLN A 484 12.05 7.97 23.59
N LYS A 485 13.05 8.38 24.37
CA LYS A 485 13.00 8.43 25.85
C LYS A 485 12.47 9.73 26.38
#